data_a42e75fc2335d2db87c77a42e368e8ee
#
_entry.id   a42e75fc2335d2db87c77a42e368e8ee
#
_cell.length_a   1.000
_cell.length_b   1.000
_cell.length_c   1.000
_cell.angle_alpha   90.00
_cell.angle_beta   90.00
_cell.angle_gamma   90.00
#
_symmetry.space_group_name_H-M   'P 1'
#
loop_
_entity.id
_entity.type
_entity.pdbx_description
1 polymer ?
#
loop_
_entity_poly.entity_id
_entity_poly.type
_entity_poly.pdbx_seq_one_letter_code
_entity_poly.pdbx_strand_id
1 'polypeptide(L)'
;MGVAITLVFALIIGGLFFKRQNESALEELDSLIHSIFNREENPVIRDELKDEYEELIKDIKEQEKALNDSIKEINVYQRELNLAYKSVLAKTTELGYSNTILEKRVNSLSQLNAISQTVLSELDLDKIIGIIMDAYFVLADVKKIALYLWEDDRLVNKIFKGNIKGVRDYRVNTKTLDKDSLYERIINDIEEKDEKAVYSKLSVKGKDVGVIYIISNTNDEEDNLEEANSETISALAMQVAIALNNSIMYSELAIKERIAKELSIAANIQKNLLPKELKISFALDLAEYFKPAKEIGGDYYDYNFIDDTSLFLTIGDVSGKG
;
A
#
# COMPACT_ATOMS: atom_id res chain seq x y z
N MET A 1 -40.01 -11.90 -83.55
CA MET A 1 -40.41 -11.60 -82.15
C MET A 1 -39.37 -12.05 -81.09
N GLY A 2 -38.94 -13.31 -81.07
CA GLY A 2 -37.99 -13.80 -80.07
C GLY A 2 -36.60 -13.14 -80.09
N VAL A 3 -36.09 -12.70 -81.23
CA VAL A 3 -34.76 -12.12 -81.36
C VAL A 3 -34.69 -10.68 -80.85
N ALA A 4 -35.76 -9.89 -80.97
CA ALA A 4 -35.81 -8.52 -80.45
C ALA A 4 -35.88 -8.51 -78.88
N ILE A 5 -36.68 -9.37 -78.34
CA ILE A 5 -36.84 -9.52 -76.83
C ILE A 5 -35.52 -10.01 -76.22
N THR A 6 -34.84 -10.99 -76.84
CA THR A 6 -33.53 -11.46 -76.36
C THR A 6 -32.45 -10.40 -76.47
N LEU A 7 -32.46 -9.55 -77.46
CA LEU A 7 -31.50 -8.45 -77.64
C LEU A 7 -31.74 -7.35 -76.61
N VAL A 8 -32.99 -6.99 -76.28
CA VAL A 8 -33.36 -6.04 -75.25
C VAL A 8 -32.93 -6.55 -73.89
N PHE A 9 -33.20 -7.83 -73.58
CA PHE A 9 -32.73 -8.42 -72.30
C PHE A 9 -31.21 -8.47 -72.21
N ALA A 10 -30.49 -8.83 -73.25
CA ALA A 10 -29.04 -8.83 -73.22
C ALA A 10 -28.45 -7.44 -73.11
N LEU A 11 -29.08 -6.40 -73.69
CA LEU A 11 -28.67 -5.02 -73.51
C LEU A 11 -28.94 -4.47 -72.10
N ILE A 12 -30.08 -4.85 -71.48
CA ILE A 12 -30.41 -4.48 -70.08
C ILE A 12 -29.42 -5.12 -69.15
N ILE A 13 -29.13 -6.42 -69.24
CA ILE A 13 -28.16 -7.11 -68.36
C ILE A 13 -26.75 -6.54 -68.63
N GLY A 14 -26.38 -6.27 -69.84
CA GLY A 14 -25.12 -5.61 -70.22
C GLY A 14 -25.01 -4.18 -69.59
N GLY A 15 -26.10 -3.42 -69.64
CA GLY A 15 -26.20 -2.08 -69.05
C GLY A 15 -26.09 -2.07 -67.56
N LEU A 16 -26.70 -3.04 -66.84
CA LEU A 16 -26.54 -3.22 -65.41
C LEU A 16 -25.09 -3.59 -65.00
N PHE A 17 -24.40 -4.36 -65.80
CA PHE A 17 -23.00 -4.67 -65.58
C PHE A 17 -22.06 -3.47 -65.87
N PHE A 18 -22.40 -2.63 -66.84
CA PHE A 18 -21.64 -1.42 -67.25
C PHE A 18 -21.88 -0.23 -66.28
N LYS A 19 -23.06 -0.14 -65.65
CA LYS A 19 -23.41 0.96 -64.74
C LYS A 19 -22.49 1.04 -63.54
N ARG A 20 -21.76 0.00 -63.25
CA ARG A 20 -20.75 0.04 -62.15
C ARG A 20 -19.58 1.01 -62.46
N GLN A 21 -19.48 1.56 -63.65
CA GLN A 21 -18.41 2.46 -64.07
C GLN A 21 -18.84 3.82 -64.66
N ASN A 22 -20.10 4.04 -65.15
CA ASN A 22 -20.48 5.34 -65.67
C ASN A 22 -22.00 5.59 -65.71
N GLU A 23 -22.44 6.73 -65.11
CA GLU A 23 -23.83 7.23 -65.20
C GLU A 23 -24.31 7.48 -66.67
N SER A 24 -23.41 7.77 -67.60
CA SER A 24 -23.73 7.99 -69.02
C SER A 24 -24.21 6.72 -69.75
N ALA A 25 -23.92 5.53 -69.22
CA ALA A 25 -24.28 4.27 -69.90
C ALA A 25 -25.79 3.97 -69.88
N LEU A 26 -26.52 4.47 -68.90
CA LEU A 26 -27.98 4.32 -68.81
C LEU A 26 -28.69 5.26 -69.82
N GLU A 27 -28.22 6.49 -69.95
CA GLU A 27 -28.77 7.45 -70.91
C GLU A 27 -28.52 6.99 -72.37
N GLU A 28 -27.35 6.39 -72.64
CA GLU A 28 -27.07 5.79 -73.98
C GLU A 28 -27.96 4.57 -74.25
N LEU A 29 -28.17 3.71 -73.19
CA LEU A 29 -29.03 2.54 -73.34
C LEU A 29 -30.48 2.93 -73.56
N ASP A 30 -30.98 3.94 -72.83
CA ASP A 30 -32.32 4.49 -72.99
C ASP A 30 -32.56 5.05 -74.41
N SER A 31 -31.57 5.79 -74.96
CA SER A 31 -31.62 6.32 -76.33
C SER A 31 -31.61 5.22 -77.34
N LEU A 32 -30.82 4.17 -77.16
CA LEU A 32 -30.77 3.01 -78.05
C LEU A 32 -32.08 2.23 -78.11
N ILE A 33 -32.68 2.01 -76.94
CA ILE A 33 -33.96 1.31 -76.82
C ILE A 33 -35.09 2.10 -77.43
N HIS A 34 -35.12 3.40 -77.15
CA HIS A 34 -36.08 4.31 -77.85
C HIS A 34 -35.94 4.29 -79.42
N SER A 35 -34.71 4.17 -79.93
CA SER A 35 -34.48 4.01 -81.32
C SER A 35 -34.99 2.70 -81.94
N ILE A 36 -34.96 1.63 -81.13
CA ILE A 36 -35.50 0.31 -81.49
C ILE A 36 -37.04 0.35 -81.52
N PHE A 37 -37.69 0.96 -80.54
CA PHE A 37 -39.15 1.15 -80.52
C PHE A 37 -39.67 1.95 -81.67
N ASN A 38 -38.97 2.98 -82.13
CA ASN A 38 -39.33 3.81 -83.23
C ASN A 38 -39.18 3.10 -84.62
N ARG A 39 -38.44 1.99 -84.68
CA ARG A 39 -38.26 1.17 -85.89
C ARG A 39 -39.29 0.04 -86.03
N GLU A 40 -40.07 -0.23 -84.99
CA GLU A 40 -41.13 -1.26 -85.06
C GLU A 40 -42.35 -0.68 -85.79
N GLU A 41 -42.71 -1.35 -86.91
CA GLU A 41 -43.82 -0.91 -87.78
C GLU A 41 -45.20 -1.24 -87.26
N ASN A 42 -45.32 -2.25 -86.39
CA ASN A 42 -46.56 -2.65 -85.75
C ASN A 42 -46.83 -1.86 -84.41
N PRO A 43 -47.84 -0.98 -84.40
CA PRO A 43 -48.09 -0.09 -83.26
C PRO A 43 -48.45 -0.85 -81.99
N VAL A 44 -49.17 -1.97 -82.08
CA VAL A 44 -49.60 -2.76 -80.94
C VAL A 44 -48.38 -3.41 -80.21
N ILE A 45 -47.49 -4.00 -81.01
CA ILE A 45 -46.28 -4.61 -80.47
C ILE A 45 -45.34 -3.53 -79.89
N ARG A 46 -45.26 -2.40 -80.51
CA ARG A 46 -44.47 -1.26 -80.04
C ARG A 46 -44.96 -0.73 -78.69
N ASP A 47 -46.26 -0.59 -78.48
CA ASP A 47 -46.86 -0.10 -77.26
C ASP A 47 -46.72 -1.12 -76.15
N GLU A 48 -46.95 -2.42 -76.34
CA GLU A 48 -46.73 -3.50 -75.36
C GLU A 48 -45.26 -3.58 -74.95
N LEU A 49 -44.28 -3.50 -75.82
CA LEU A 49 -42.86 -3.53 -75.53
C LEU A 49 -42.42 -2.26 -74.72
N LYS A 50 -43.07 -1.15 -74.99
CA LYS A 50 -42.79 0.12 -74.30
C LYS A 50 -43.28 0.06 -72.83
N ASP A 51 -44.50 -0.43 -72.63
CA ASP A 51 -45.06 -0.59 -71.29
C ASP A 51 -44.25 -1.57 -70.42
N GLU A 52 -43.84 -2.70 -71.02
CA GLU A 52 -43.01 -3.71 -70.33
C GLU A 52 -41.61 -3.15 -69.96
N TYR A 53 -41.04 -2.30 -70.86
CA TYR A 53 -39.76 -1.63 -70.61
C TYR A 53 -39.89 -0.57 -69.47
N GLU A 54 -40.93 0.25 -69.52
CA GLU A 54 -41.16 1.28 -68.43
C GLU A 54 -41.33 0.65 -67.12
N GLU A 55 -42.05 -0.49 -66.96
CA GLU A 55 -42.21 -1.24 -65.77
C GLU A 55 -40.85 -1.79 -65.23
N LEU A 56 -40.05 -2.38 -66.17
CA LEU A 56 -38.73 -2.90 -65.75
C LEU A 56 -37.76 -1.82 -65.30
N ILE A 57 -37.76 -0.64 -65.96
CA ILE A 57 -36.94 0.50 -65.56
C ILE A 57 -37.38 1.02 -64.15
N LYS A 58 -38.66 1.00 -63.89
CA LYS A 58 -39.18 1.40 -62.54
C LYS A 58 -38.69 0.45 -61.49
N ASP A 59 -38.79 -0.86 -61.68
CA ASP A 59 -38.30 -1.88 -60.76
C ASP A 59 -36.79 -1.76 -60.49
N ILE A 60 -36.00 -1.51 -61.54
CA ILE A 60 -34.57 -1.32 -61.40
C ILE A 60 -34.25 -0.07 -60.57
N LYS A 61 -34.96 1.04 -60.76
CA LYS A 61 -34.78 2.27 -59.98
C LYS A 61 -35.16 2.07 -58.51
N GLU A 62 -36.22 1.31 -58.21
CA GLU A 62 -36.64 0.99 -56.84
C GLU A 62 -35.60 0.11 -56.13
N GLN A 63 -35.07 -0.92 -56.83
CA GLN A 63 -34.01 -1.78 -56.28
C GLN A 63 -32.71 -1.00 -56.03
N GLU A 64 -32.36 -0.10 -56.98
CA GLU A 64 -31.17 0.77 -56.82
C GLU A 64 -31.29 1.68 -55.62
N LYS A 65 -32.47 2.26 -55.38
CA LYS A 65 -32.74 3.08 -54.23
C LYS A 65 -32.62 2.28 -52.93
N ALA A 66 -33.23 1.10 -52.88
CA ALA A 66 -33.14 0.21 -51.70
C ALA A 66 -31.70 -0.23 -51.42
N LEU A 67 -30.91 -0.53 -52.47
CA LEU A 67 -29.49 -0.85 -52.34
C LEU A 67 -28.68 0.34 -51.79
N ASN A 68 -28.90 1.52 -52.32
CA ASN A 68 -28.21 2.73 -51.85
C ASN A 68 -28.54 3.06 -50.38
N ASP A 69 -29.79 2.86 -49.97
CA ASP A 69 -30.19 3.05 -48.56
C ASP A 69 -29.55 2.01 -47.64
N SER A 70 -29.49 0.74 -48.07
CA SER A 70 -28.76 -0.33 -47.34
C SER A 70 -27.26 -0.03 -47.21
N ILE A 71 -26.63 0.50 -48.27
CA ILE A 71 -25.21 0.93 -48.22
C ILE A 71 -24.99 2.06 -47.19
N LYS A 72 -25.94 3.02 -47.12
CA LYS A 72 -25.83 4.08 -46.11
C LYS A 72 -25.92 3.52 -44.71
N GLU A 73 -26.86 2.61 -44.44
CA GLU A 73 -26.98 1.97 -43.13
C GLU A 73 -25.71 1.18 -42.78
N ILE A 74 -25.18 0.38 -43.69
CA ILE A 74 -23.92 -0.34 -43.46
C ILE A 74 -22.77 0.62 -43.12
N ASN A 75 -22.67 1.74 -43.79
CA ASN A 75 -21.64 2.76 -43.50
C ASN A 75 -21.81 3.38 -42.10
N VAL A 76 -23.05 3.58 -41.62
CA VAL A 76 -23.33 4.03 -40.25
C VAL A 76 -22.88 2.98 -39.26
N TYR A 77 -23.29 1.72 -39.41
CA TYR A 77 -22.89 0.63 -38.50
C TYR A 77 -21.37 0.43 -38.47
N GLN A 78 -20.69 0.56 -39.64
CA GLN A 78 -19.22 0.48 -39.66
C GLN A 78 -18.56 1.59 -38.81
N ARG A 79 -19.10 2.81 -38.86
CA ARG A 79 -18.59 3.92 -38.03
C ARG A 79 -18.81 3.67 -36.58
N GLU A 80 -20.00 3.23 -36.20
CA GLU A 80 -20.32 2.90 -34.81
C GLU A 80 -19.44 1.76 -34.29
N LEU A 81 -19.25 0.70 -35.05
CA LEU A 81 -18.37 -0.41 -34.72
C LEU A 81 -16.92 0.03 -34.52
N ASN A 82 -16.41 0.90 -35.38
CA ASN A 82 -15.06 1.44 -35.26
C ASN A 82 -14.89 2.30 -34.01
N LEU A 83 -15.90 3.09 -33.63
CA LEU A 83 -15.89 3.87 -32.40
C LEU A 83 -15.94 2.95 -31.15
N ALA A 84 -16.80 1.95 -31.16
CA ALA A 84 -16.88 0.96 -30.11
C ALA A 84 -15.57 0.19 -29.95
N TYR A 85 -14.96 -0.25 -31.05
CA TYR A 85 -13.67 -0.93 -31.02
C TYR A 85 -12.54 -0.07 -30.41
N LYS A 86 -12.46 1.21 -30.80
CA LYS A 86 -11.49 2.15 -30.23
C LYS A 86 -11.72 2.35 -28.73
N SER A 87 -12.98 2.45 -28.29
CA SER A 87 -13.33 2.58 -26.87
C SER A 87 -12.94 1.33 -26.06
N VAL A 88 -13.19 0.14 -26.59
CA VAL A 88 -12.80 -1.13 -25.96
C VAL A 88 -11.28 -1.21 -25.85
N LEU A 89 -10.55 -0.88 -26.92
CA LEU A 89 -9.09 -0.91 -26.92
C LEU A 89 -8.51 0.04 -25.86
N ALA A 90 -9.03 1.27 -25.76
CA ALA A 90 -8.60 2.25 -24.76
C ALA A 90 -8.85 1.74 -23.33
N LYS A 91 -10.04 1.18 -23.07
CA LYS A 91 -10.35 0.59 -21.75
C LYS A 91 -9.50 -0.63 -21.42
N THR A 92 -9.19 -1.46 -22.41
CA THR A 92 -8.32 -2.62 -22.21
C THR A 92 -6.90 -2.22 -21.83
N THR A 93 -6.35 -1.17 -22.48
CA THR A 93 -5.03 -0.65 -22.13
C THR A 93 -5.02 -0.01 -20.73
N GLU A 94 -6.05 0.75 -20.38
CA GLU A 94 -6.21 1.34 -19.03
C GLU A 94 -6.31 0.26 -17.94
N LEU A 95 -7.13 -0.78 -18.19
CA LEU A 95 -7.23 -1.94 -17.28
C LEU A 95 -5.91 -2.69 -17.14
N GLY A 96 -5.17 -2.88 -18.23
CA GLY A 96 -3.85 -3.50 -18.19
C GLY A 96 -2.88 -2.71 -17.30
N TYR A 97 -2.83 -1.40 -17.46
CA TYR A 97 -2.02 -0.52 -16.61
C TYR A 97 -2.45 -0.58 -15.14
N SER A 98 -3.76 -0.49 -14.88
CA SER A 98 -4.29 -0.60 -13.52
C SER A 98 -3.97 -1.94 -12.85
N ASN A 99 -4.09 -3.05 -13.59
CA ASN A 99 -3.73 -4.38 -13.08
C ASN A 99 -2.24 -4.47 -12.72
N THR A 100 -1.35 -3.92 -13.54
CA THR A 100 0.09 -3.90 -13.24
C THR A 100 0.39 -3.13 -11.94
N ILE A 101 -0.29 -2.00 -11.72
CA ILE A 101 -0.17 -1.24 -10.47
C ILE A 101 -0.69 -2.06 -9.29
N LEU A 102 -1.85 -2.70 -9.44
CA LEU A 102 -2.44 -3.53 -8.39
C LEU A 102 -1.54 -4.71 -8.02
N GLU A 103 -0.96 -5.40 -8.99
CA GLU A 103 0.00 -6.49 -8.74
C GLU A 103 1.23 -6.01 -7.96
N LYS A 104 1.79 -4.85 -8.33
CA LYS A 104 2.89 -4.25 -7.57
C LYS A 104 2.49 -3.94 -6.13
N ARG A 105 1.32 -3.33 -5.92
CA ARG A 105 0.80 -3.02 -4.57
C ARG A 105 0.55 -4.28 -3.74
N VAL A 106 -0.04 -5.33 -4.32
CA VAL A 106 -0.27 -6.62 -3.64
C VAL A 106 1.05 -7.26 -3.22
N ASN A 107 2.06 -7.26 -4.09
CA ASN A 107 3.38 -7.78 -3.78
C ASN A 107 4.06 -6.99 -2.65
N SER A 108 4.02 -5.67 -2.69
CA SER A 108 4.55 -4.80 -1.62
C SER A 108 3.85 -5.05 -0.29
N LEU A 109 2.51 -5.15 -0.28
CA LEU A 109 1.73 -5.46 0.92
C LEU A 109 2.05 -6.85 1.47
N SER A 110 2.25 -7.86 0.62
CA SER A 110 2.64 -9.20 1.03
C SER A 110 4.01 -9.21 1.70
N GLN A 111 4.98 -8.50 1.14
CA GLN A 111 6.32 -8.36 1.71
C GLN A 111 6.28 -7.60 3.03
N LEU A 112 5.53 -6.48 3.11
CA LEU A 112 5.31 -5.74 4.36
C LEU A 112 4.71 -6.63 5.44
N ASN A 113 3.72 -7.45 5.11
CA ASN A 113 3.09 -8.35 6.07
C ASN A 113 4.06 -9.43 6.57
N ALA A 114 4.87 -10.02 5.70
CA ALA A 114 5.89 -10.99 6.08
C ALA A 114 6.93 -10.38 7.03
N ILE A 115 7.41 -9.17 6.74
CA ILE A 115 8.33 -8.45 7.60
C ILE A 115 7.66 -8.12 8.95
N SER A 116 6.42 -7.63 8.94
CA SER A 116 5.66 -7.34 10.16
C SER A 116 5.55 -8.56 11.05
N GLN A 117 5.23 -9.74 10.51
CA GLN A 117 5.14 -10.97 11.29
C GLN A 117 6.50 -11.35 11.89
N THR A 118 7.59 -11.23 11.13
CA THR A 118 8.94 -11.52 11.61
C THR A 118 9.34 -10.55 12.74
N VAL A 119 9.11 -9.27 12.55
CA VAL A 119 9.45 -8.22 13.53
C VAL A 119 8.59 -8.34 14.80
N LEU A 120 7.30 -8.65 14.67
CA LEU A 120 6.39 -8.81 15.83
C LEU A 120 6.65 -10.10 16.62
N SER A 121 7.29 -11.11 16.03
CA SER A 121 7.67 -12.35 16.71
C SER A 121 9.02 -12.26 17.41
N GLU A 122 9.84 -11.25 17.13
CA GLU A 122 11.14 -11.02 17.75
C GLU A 122 10.97 -10.08 18.95
N LEU A 123 11.68 -10.37 20.03
CA LEU A 123 11.65 -9.56 21.27
C LEU A 123 12.98 -8.83 21.49
N ASP A 124 14.03 -9.29 20.85
CA ASP A 124 15.36 -8.69 20.93
C ASP A 124 15.41 -7.41 20.08
N LEU A 125 15.65 -6.28 20.75
CA LEU A 125 15.66 -4.95 20.14
C LEU A 125 16.68 -4.84 19.00
N ASP A 126 17.90 -5.39 19.19
CA ASP A 126 18.97 -5.28 18.21
C ASP A 126 18.65 -6.09 16.94
N LYS A 127 18.02 -7.25 17.11
CA LYS A 127 17.56 -8.05 15.96
C LYS A 127 16.41 -7.38 15.23
N ILE A 128 15.44 -6.81 15.96
CA ILE A 128 14.35 -6.03 15.39
C ILE A 128 14.93 -4.89 14.53
N ILE A 129 15.87 -4.13 15.07
CA ILE A 129 16.54 -3.03 14.36
C ILE A 129 17.21 -3.55 13.07
N GLY A 130 17.90 -4.68 13.14
CA GLY A 130 18.54 -5.29 11.96
C GLY A 130 17.54 -5.64 10.86
N ILE A 131 16.45 -6.33 11.21
CA ILE A 131 15.38 -6.70 10.27
C ILE A 131 14.76 -5.46 9.62
N ILE A 132 14.50 -4.43 10.43
CA ILE A 132 13.92 -3.17 9.97
C ILE A 132 14.83 -2.48 8.94
N MET A 133 16.12 -2.39 9.24
CA MET A 133 17.09 -1.75 8.35
C MET A 133 17.18 -2.49 7.01
N ASP A 134 17.17 -3.81 7.03
CA ASP A 134 17.16 -4.62 5.81
C ASP A 134 15.85 -4.43 5.02
N ALA A 135 14.72 -4.31 5.71
CA ALA A 135 13.43 -4.04 5.10
C ALA A 135 13.40 -2.71 4.33
N TYR A 136 13.93 -1.63 4.91
CA TYR A 136 14.01 -0.34 4.22
C TYR A 136 14.93 -0.39 2.99
N PHE A 137 16.05 -1.11 3.06
CA PHE A 137 16.93 -1.29 1.91
C PHE A 137 16.26 -2.05 0.76
N VAL A 138 15.49 -3.09 1.08
CA VAL A 138 14.86 -3.96 0.05
C VAL A 138 13.56 -3.37 -0.49
N LEU A 139 12.67 -2.84 0.39
CA LEU A 139 11.34 -2.43 -0.02
C LEU A 139 11.25 -0.98 -0.47
N ALA A 140 12.04 -0.11 0.11
CA ALA A 140 12.05 1.31 -0.18
C ALA A 140 13.27 1.75 -1.03
N ASP A 141 14.12 0.80 -1.43
CA ASP A 141 15.35 1.03 -2.20
C ASP A 141 16.23 2.15 -1.61
N VAL A 142 16.36 2.14 -0.29
CA VAL A 142 17.05 3.18 0.47
C VAL A 142 18.53 2.87 0.52
N LYS A 143 19.40 3.83 0.15
CA LYS A 143 20.87 3.66 0.17
C LYS A 143 21.50 4.10 1.49
N LYS A 144 20.92 5.09 2.16
CA LYS A 144 21.42 5.63 3.43
C LYS A 144 20.25 5.84 4.40
N ILE A 145 20.42 5.34 5.63
CA ILE A 145 19.38 5.37 6.66
C ILE A 145 19.98 5.49 8.05
N ALA A 146 19.36 6.28 8.92
CA ALA A 146 19.71 6.38 10.33
C ALA A 146 18.46 6.24 11.21
N LEU A 147 18.55 5.42 12.23
CA LEU A 147 17.49 5.18 13.23
C LEU A 147 17.90 5.76 14.57
N TYR A 148 17.02 6.60 15.12
CA TYR A 148 17.15 7.16 16.46
C TYR A 148 15.97 6.75 17.31
N LEU A 149 16.23 6.39 18.58
CA LEU A 149 15.21 6.08 19.57
C LEU A 149 15.30 7.05 20.75
N TRP A 150 14.15 7.33 21.35
CA TRP A 150 14.06 8.12 22.58
C TRP A 150 14.45 7.26 23.78
N GLU A 151 15.47 7.71 24.51
CA GLU A 151 15.86 7.20 25.81
C GLU A 151 15.78 8.36 26.80
N ASP A 152 14.75 8.40 27.61
CA ASP A 152 14.42 9.52 28.49
C ASP A 152 14.40 10.86 27.72
N ASP A 153 15.33 11.77 28.04
CA ASP A 153 15.49 13.10 27.42
C ASP A 153 16.56 13.11 26.31
N ARG A 154 16.90 11.96 25.75
CA ARG A 154 17.91 11.83 24.71
C ARG A 154 17.35 11.15 23.48
N LEU A 155 17.71 11.66 22.34
CA LEU A 155 17.50 10.97 21.06
C LEU A 155 18.82 10.30 20.68
N VAL A 156 18.87 8.99 20.86
CA VAL A 156 20.08 8.16 20.73
C VAL A 156 20.11 7.49 19.38
N ASN A 157 21.21 7.63 18.64
CA ASN A 157 21.40 6.88 17.41
C ASN A 157 21.60 5.40 17.74
N LYS A 158 20.72 4.54 17.25
CA LYS A 158 20.80 3.10 17.45
C LYS A 158 21.60 2.41 16.37
N ILE A 159 21.39 2.83 15.13
CA ILE A 159 22.08 2.27 13.97
C ILE A 159 22.02 3.25 12.80
N PHE A 160 23.02 3.21 11.95
CA PHE A 160 22.99 3.80 10.63
C PHE A 160 23.62 2.86 9.61
N LYS A 161 23.13 2.92 8.37
CA LYS A 161 23.71 2.23 7.21
C LYS A 161 23.98 3.23 6.10
N GLY A 162 25.04 3.03 5.34
CA GLY A 162 25.56 3.97 4.36
C GLY A 162 26.61 4.93 4.95
N ASN A 163 27.26 5.68 4.09
CA ASN A 163 28.24 6.69 4.52
C ASN A 163 27.50 7.98 4.88
N ILE A 164 27.15 8.15 6.15
CA ILE A 164 26.42 9.32 6.68
C ILE A 164 27.34 10.05 7.65
N LYS A 165 27.58 11.33 7.39
CA LYS A 165 28.31 12.22 8.31
C LYS A 165 27.34 12.85 9.31
N GLY A 166 27.88 13.36 10.42
CA GLY A 166 27.08 14.09 11.42
C GLY A 166 26.20 13.25 12.33
N VAL A 167 26.22 11.94 12.22
CA VAL A 167 25.47 11.02 13.10
C VAL A 167 26.03 11.11 14.51
N ARG A 168 25.18 11.51 15.48
CA ARG A 168 25.51 11.65 16.91
C ARG A 168 24.24 11.59 17.76
N ASP A 169 24.41 11.39 19.06
CA ASP A 169 23.31 11.48 20.02
C ASP A 169 22.94 12.95 20.29
N TYR A 170 21.64 13.18 20.48
CA TYR A 170 21.11 14.52 20.77
C TYR A 170 20.49 14.54 22.16
N ARG A 171 21.00 15.42 23.05
CA ARG A 171 20.37 15.72 24.33
C ARG A 171 19.34 16.82 24.13
N VAL A 172 18.17 16.63 24.69
CA VAL A 172 17.06 17.56 24.55
C VAL A 172 16.59 18.00 25.92
N ASN A 173 16.45 19.29 26.11
CA ASN A 173 15.73 19.82 27.25
C ASN A 173 14.23 19.81 26.89
N THR A 174 13.52 18.76 27.28
CA THR A 174 12.10 18.49 26.91
C THR A 174 11.13 19.58 27.33
N LYS A 175 11.55 20.52 28.20
CA LYS A 175 10.70 21.64 28.63
C LYS A 175 10.67 22.81 27.67
N THR A 176 11.58 22.90 26.70
CA THR A 176 11.75 24.10 25.86
C THR A 176 11.85 23.84 24.37
N LEU A 177 12.04 22.62 23.91
CA LEU A 177 12.24 22.31 22.50
C LEU A 177 11.08 21.49 21.96
N ASP A 178 10.48 21.97 20.87
CA ASP A 178 9.57 21.19 20.04
C ASP A 178 10.35 20.06 19.36
N LYS A 179 9.85 18.84 19.43
CA LYS A 179 10.50 17.66 18.85
C LYS A 179 10.66 17.78 17.34
N ASP A 180 9.71 18.41 16.67
CA ASP A 180 9.73 18.59 15.21
C ASP A 180 10.88 19.49 14.79
N SER A 181 11.10 20.58 15.50
CA SER A 181 12.27 21.45 15.30
C SER A 181 13.61 20.73 15.50
N LEU A 182 13.64 19.73 16.41
CA LEU A 182 14.83 18.89 16.57
C LEU A 182 15.02 17.98 15.36
N TYR A 183 13.96 17.35 14.88
CA TYR A 183 14.03 16.44 13.74
C TYR A 183 14.49 17.16 12.47
N GLU A 184 14.01 18.39 12.23
CA GLU A 184 14.47 19.23 11.13
C GLU A 184 15.94 19.66 11.30
N ARG A 185 16.36 19.96 12.52
CA ARG A 185 17.75 20.28 12.80
C ARG A 185 18.70 19.12 12.50
N ILE A 186 18.29 17.88 12.80
CA ILE A 186 19.08 16.68 12.52
C ILE A 186 19.26 16.51 11.00
N ILE A 187 18.26 16.80 10.17
CA ILE A 187 18.40 16.81 8.71
C ILE A 187 19.60 17.66 8.30
N ASN A 188 19.69 18.89 8.79
CA ASN A 188 20.80 19.80 8.46
C ASN A 188 22.17 19.28 8.93
N ASP A 189 22.20 18.44 9.97
CA ASP A 189 23.45 17.85 10.47
C ASP A 189 23.92 16.64 9.62
N ILE A 190 22.99 15.90 9.00
CA ILE A 190 23.24 14.64 8.27
C ILE A 190 23.20 14.76 6.74
N GLU A 191 22.60 15.84 6.22
CA GLU A 191 22.46 16.08 4.77
C GLU A 191 23.76 16.66 4.21
N GLU A 192 24.27 16.05 3.13
CA GLU A 192 25.44 16.54 2.41
C GLU A 192 25.02 17.27 1.12
N LYS A 193 26.00 17.91 0.47
CA LYS A 193 25.79 18.52 -0.84
C LYS A 193 25.33 17.45 -1.84
N ASP A 194 24.28 17.75 -2.60
CA ASP A 194 23.65 16.84 -3.57
C ASP A 194 22.88 15.66 -2.94
N GLU A 195 22.53 15.76 -1.67
CA GLU A 195 21.66 14.80 -0.94
C GLU A 195 20.42 15.49 -0.42
N LYS A 196 19.34 14.71 -0.28
CA LYS A 196 18.09 15.13 0.36
C LYS A 196 17.73 14.12 1.45
N ALA A 197 17.57 14.61 2.66
CA ALA A 197 17.13 13.81 3.78
C ALA A 197 15.64 14.03 4.06
N VAL A 198 14.91 12.95 4.30
CA VAL A 198 13.54 12.96 4.80
C VAL A 198 13.47 12.15 6.08
N TYR A 199 12.52 12.48 6.96
CA TYR A 199 12.33 11.71 8.18
C TYR A 199 10.91 11.18 8.32
N SER A 200 10.79 10.06 9.02
CA SER A 200 9.51 9.50 9.42
C SER A 200 9.50 9.29 10.94
N LYS A 201 8.47 9.82 11.60
CA LYS A 201 8.29 9.65 13.06
C LYS A 201 7.84 8.23 13.37
N LEU A 202 8.43 7.67 14.40
CA LEU A 202 8.05 6.38 14.95
C LEU A 202 7.16 6.63 16.18
N SER A 203 5.85 6.66 15.97
CA SER A 203 4.89 6.98 17.02
C SER A 203 3.84 5.87 17.19
N VAL A 204 3.52 5.54 18.45
CA VAL A 204 2.48 4.57 18.80
C VAL A 204 1.52 5.21 19.80
N LYS A 205 0.24 5.30 19.44
CA LYS A 205 -0.81 5.89 20.30
C LYS A 205 -0.46 7.27 20.82
N GLY A 206 0.18 8.10 19.99
CA GLY A 206 0.58 9.47 20.37
C GLY A 206 1.86 9.57 21.18
N LYS A 207 2.54 8.45 21.49
CA LYS A 207 3.86 8.43 22.12
C LYS A 207 4.93 8.26 21.04
N ASP A 208 5.86 9.19 20.97
CA ASP A 208 7.02 9.10 20.09
C ASP A 208 8.03 8.11 20.66
N VAL A 209 8.35 7.08 19.88
CA VAL A 209 9.36 6.06 20.20
C VAL A 209 10.70 6.47 19.63
N GLY A 210 10.70 7.13 18.44
CA GLY A 210 11.90 7.51 17.75
C GLY A 210 11.65 8.19 16.42
N VAL A 211 12.66 8.24 15.58
CA VAL A 211 12.62 8.80 14.24
C VAL A 211 13.58 8.04 13.33
N ILE A 212 13.18 7.86 12.09
CA ILE A 212 14.00 7.28 11.05
C ILE A 212 14.30 8.35 10.00
N TYR A 213 15.56 8.47 9.60
CA TYR A 213 16.01 9.36 8.54
C TYR A 213 16.41 8.52 7.33
N ILE A 214 15.95 8.93 6.17
CA ILE A 214 16.25 8.34 4.88
C ILE A 214 16.91 9.39 4.04
N ILE A 215 18.04 9.07 3.45
CA ILE A 215 18.86 10.01 2.69
C ILE A 215 19.03 9.47 1.28
N SER A 216 18.67 10.28 0.30
CA SER A 216 18.78 9.98 -1.13
C SER A 216 19.64 11.01 -1.85
N ASN A 217 20.16 10.63 -3.02
CA ASN A 217 20.92 11.50 -3.89
C ASN A 217 19.97 12.30 -4.81
N THR A 218 20.09 13.61 -4.86
CA THR A 218 19.25 14.46 -5.72
C THR A 218 19.57 14.32 -7.22
N ASN A 219 20.72 13.74 -7.56
CA ASN A 219 21.17 13.57 -8.94
C ASN A 219 20.75 12.24 -9.60
N ASP A 220 20.17 11.31 -8.87
CA ASP A 220 19.62 10.07 -9.41
C ASP A 220 18.17 10.31 -9.89
N GLU A 221 17.95 10.41 -11.19
CA GLU A 221 16.60 10.55 -11.79
C GLU A 221 15.66 9.35 -11.45
N GLU A 222 16.24 8.23 -11.05
CA GLU A 222 15.52 7.04 -10.58
C GLU A 222 15.13 7.11 -9.07
N ASP A 223 15.76 8.02 -8.31
CA ASP A 223 15.52 8.20 -6.86
C ASP A 223 14.34 9.17 -6.60
N ASN A 224 13.26 9.06 -7.38
CA ASN A 224 12.02 9.76 -7.09
C ASN A 224 11.37 9.18 -5.82
N LEU A 225 11.88 9.64 -4.65
CA LEU A 225 11.26 9.43 -3.33
C LEU A 225 9.82 10.04 -3.25
N GLU A 226 9.33 10.68 -4.34
CA GLU A 226 8.29 11.69 -4.21
C GLU A 226 6.86 11.15 -4.11
N GLU A 227 6.50 9.95 -4.55
CA GLU A 227 5.11 9.50 -4.31
C GLU A 227 4.96 7.98 -4.04
N ALA A 228 5.56 7.10 -4.82
CA ALA A 228 5.37 5.65 -4.66
C ALA A 228 6.06 5.07 -3.42
N ASN A 229 7.19 5.68 -2.98
CA ASN A 229 7.94 5.23 -1.81
C ASN A 229 7.44 5.84 -0.50
N SER A 230 6.76 7.00 -0.52
CA SER A 230 6.26 7.68 0.69
C SER A 230 5.23 6.84 1.44
N GLU A 231 4.30 6.20 0.75
CA GLU A 231 3.31 5.29 1.37
C GLU A 231 4.00 4.06 1.98
N THR A 232 4.96 3.47 1.29
CA THR A 232 5.73 2.31 1.77
C THR A 232 6.58 2.66 2.98
N ILE A 233 7.28 3.80 2.93
CA ILE A 233 8.09 4.33 4.03
C ILE A 233 7.23 4.58 5.27
N SER A 234 6.07 5.22 5.10
CA SER A 234 5.14 5.51 6.20
C SER A 234 4.53 4.22 6.79
N ALA A 235 4.18 3.26 5.96
CA ALA A 235 3.68 1.97 6.41
C ALA A 235 4.74 1.17 7.18
N LEU A 236 5.98 1.15 6.69
CA LEU A 236 7.12 0.55 7.39
C LEU A 236 7.36 1.27 8.72
N ALA A 237 7.38 2.60 8.75
CA ALA A 237 7.59 3.36 9.99
C ALA A 237 6.57 3.02 11.07
N MET A 238 5.29 2.84 10.70
CA MET A 238 4.25 2.43 11.64
C MET A 238 4.52 1.03 12.21
N GLN A 239 4.86 0.05 11.37
CA GLN A 239 5.18 -1.31 11.82
C GLN A 239 6.41 -1.33 12.73
N VAL A 240 7.43 -0.59 12.35
CA VAL A 240 8.66 -0.37 13.12
C VAL A 240 8.34 0.21 14.49
N ALA A 241 7.54 1.27 14.54
CA ALA A 241 7.16 1.92 15.80
C ALA A 241 6.45 0.94 16.75
N ILE A 242 5.51 0.14 16.24
CA ILE A 242 4.79 -0.87 17.02
C ILE A 242 5.75 -1.92 17.57
N ALA A 243 6.63 -2.46 16.73
CA ALA A 243 7.55 -3.52 17.11
C ALA A 243 8.57 -3.05 18.17
N LEU A 244 9.17 -1.87 17.97
CA LEU A 244 10.10 -1.28 18.92
C LEU A 244 9.42 -0.98 20.25
N ASN A 245 8.22 -0.39 20.22
CA ASN A 245 7.46 -0.13 21.44
C ASN A 245 7.14 -1.43 22.19
N ASN A 246 6.75 -2.49 21.48
CA ASN A 246 6.49 -3.79 22.09
C ASN A 246 7.76 -4.37 22.74
N SER A 247 8.90 -4.38 22.05
CA SER A 247 10.17 -4.86 22.59
C SER A 247 10.60 -4.09 23.85
N ILE A 248 10.50 -2.75 23.82
CA ILE A 248 10.79 -1.91 24.97
C ILE A 248 9.86 -2.26 26.15
N MET A 249 8.55 -2.36 25.90
CA MET A 249 7.58 -2.73 26.94
C MET A 249 7.85 -4.12 27.54
N TYR A 250 8.18 -5.12 26.70
CA TYR A 250 8.52 -6.45 27.18
C TYR A 250 9.79 -6.46 28.04
N SER A 251 10.82 -5.71 27.65
CA SER A 251 12.04 -5.57 28.45
C SER A 251 11.78 -4.92 29.81
N GLU A 252 10.95 -3.87 29.86
CA GLU A 252 10.54 -3.22 31.09
C GLU A 252 9.74 -4.17 32.00
N LEU A 253 8.82 -4.96 31.43
CA LEU A 253 8.05 -5.96 32.18
C LEU A 253 8.95 -7.04 32.77
N ALA A 254 9.88 -7.58 31.98
CA ALA A 254 10.82 -8.60 32.42
C ALA A 254 11.70 -8.09 33.59
N ILE A 255 12.15 -6.83 33.52
CA ILE A 255 12.89 -6.20 34.65
C ILE A 255 12.00 -6.09 35.88
N LYS A 256 10.76 -5.62 35.75
CA LYS A 256 9.80 -5.50 36.87
C LYS A 256 9.50 -6.85 37.50
N GLU A 257 9.26 -7.88 36.72
CA GLU A 257 9.03 -9.25 37.21
C GLU A 257 10.25 -9.81 37.95
N ARG A 258 11.47 -9.55 37.45
CA ARG A 258 12.69 -9.96 38.12
C ARG A 258 12.83 -9.27 39.46
N ILE A 259 12.64 -7.95 39.52
CA ILE A 259 12.70 -7.18 40.78
C ILE A 259 11.62 -7.68 41.75
N ALA A 260 10.39 -7.88 41.32
CA ALA A 260 9.32 -8.40 42.16
C ALA A 260 9.66 -9.78 42.75
N LYS A 261 10.26 -10.66 41.91
CA LYS A 261 10.73 -11.98 42.37
C LYS A 261 11.86 -11.87 43.38
N GLU A 262 12.84 -11.01 43.14
CA GLU A 262 13.96 -10.76 44.08
C GLU A 262 13.44 -10.22 45.43
N LEU A 263 12.50 -9.25 45.40
CA LEU A 263 11.85 -8.72 46.60
C LEU A 263 11.06 -9.80 47.36
N SER A 264 10.32 -10.65 46.64
CA SER A 264 9.59 -11.77 47.24
C SER A 264 10.51 -12.77 47.96
N ILE A 265 11.65 -13.10 47.31
CA ILE A 265 12.66 -13.97 47.93
C ILE A 265 13.23 -13.31 49.19
N ALA A 266 13.60 -12.03 49.12
CA ALA A 266 14.15 -11.32 50.26
C ALA A 266 13.14 -11.18 51.41
N ALA A 267 11.86 -10.93 51.12
CA ALA A 267 10.78 -10.93 52.12
C ALA A 267 10.63 -12.30 52.83
N ASN A 268 10.72 -13.39 52.06
CA ASN A 268 10.69 -14.74 52.65
C ASN A 268 11.91 -15.04 53.51
N ILE A 269 13.09 -14.59 53.10
CA ILE A 269 14.31 -14.71 53.94
C ILE A 269 14.13 -13.93 55.24
N GLN A 270 13.69 -12.66 55.15
CA GLN A 270 13.45 -11.82 56.34
C GLN A 270 12.45 -12.48 57.26
N LYS A 271 11.32 -12.96 56.76
CA LYS A 271 10.30 -13.67 57.53
C LYS A 271 10.87 -14.92 58.24
N ASN A 272 11.83 -15.61 57.61
CA ASN A 272 12.46 -16.79 58.21
C ASN A 272 13.54 -16.45 59.21
N LEU A 273 14.08 -15.23 59.19
CA LEU A 273 15.06 -14.76 60.18
C LEU A 273 14.39 -14.24 61.48
N LEU A 274 13.13 -13.85 61.40
CA LEU A 274 12.37 -13.46 62.58
C LEU A 274 12.04 -14.70 63.46
N PRO A 275 11.93 -14.55 64.78
CA PRO A 275 11.53 -15.63 65.67
C PRO A 275 10.20 -16.26 65.24
N LYS A 276 10.10 -17.59 65.23
CA LYS A 276 8.90 -18.31 64.80
C LYS A 276 8.02 -18.83 65.91
N GLU A 277 8.60 -18.95 67.12
CA GLU A 277 7.92 -19.53 68.29
C GLU A 277 8.12 -18.62 69.47
N LEU A 278 7.02 -18.16 70.04
CA LEU A 278 7.01 -17.54 71.37
C LEU A 278 7.25 -18.61 72.41
N LYS A 279 8.44 -18.61 73.02
CA LYS A 279 8.70 -19.42 74.18
C LYS A 279 8.10 -18.67 75.36
N ILE A 280 6.99 -19.15 75.92
CA ILE A 280 6.33 -18.58 77.09
C ILE A 280 7.11 -18.99 78.29
N SER A 281 7.60 -18.02 79.08
CA SER A 281 8.15 -18.20 80.43
C SER A 281 7.07 -17.86 81.44
N PHE A 282 7.02 -18.56 82.56
CA PHE A 282 6.04 -18.29 83.62
C PHE A 282 6.15 -16.90 84.26
N ALA A 283 7.22 -16.14 83.96
CA ALA A 283 7.49 -14.83 84.52
C ALA A 283 7.19 -13.65 83.55
N LEU A 284 6.97 -13.90 82.25
CA LEU A 284 6.82 -12.84 81.26
C LEU A 284 5.73 -13.21 80.25
N ASP A 285 4.85 -12.25 79.95
CA ASP A 285 3.94 -12.31 78.81
C ASP A 285 4.54 -11.51 77.66
N LEU A 286 4.86 -12.19 76.50
CA LEU A 286 5.53 -11.62 75.34
C LEU A 286 4.62 -11.72 74.15
N ALA A 287 4.39 -10.59 73.48
CA ALA A 287 3.68 -10.51 72.21
C ALA A 287 4.53 -9.84 71.17
N GLU A 288 4.46 -10.35 69.91
CA GLU A 288 5.19 -9.79 68.80
C GLU A 288 4.22 -9.36 67.69
N TYR A 289 4.56 -8.28 67.05
CA TYR A 289 3.85 -7.81 65.84
C TYR A 289 4.83 -7.20 64.85
N PHE A 290 4.84 -7.73 63.66
CA PHE A 290 5.67 -7.23 62.55
C PHE A 290 4.84 -7.05 61.28
N LYS A 291 4.81 -5.83 60.77
CA LYS A 291 4.13 -5.50 59.50
C LYS A 291 4.98 -4.52 58.71
N PRO A 292 5.70 -4.99 57.69
CA PRO A 292 6.49 -4.12 56.84
C PRO A 292 5.59 -3.15 56.06
N ALA A 293 6.07 -1.92 55.79
CA ALA A 293 5.36 -0.92 55.00
C ALA A 293 5.38 -1.22 53.50
N LYS A 294 6.38 -1.98 53.09
CA LYS A 294 6.57 -2.49 51.69
C LYS A 294 6.80 -4.00 51.75
N GLU A 295 7.33 -4.58 50.68
CA GLU A 295 7.63 -6.01 50.58
C GLU A 295 8.64 -6.46 51.61
N ILE A 296 9.61 -5.59 52.00
CA ILE A 296 10.66 -5.83 52.97
C ILE A 296 10.63 -4.70 54.01
N GLY A 297 10.76 -5.03 55.29
CA GLY A 297 10.85 -4.07 56.36
C GLY A 297 12.30 -3.70 56.69
N GLY A 298 12.56 -2.45 57.12
CA GLY A 298 13.83 -2.05 57.74
C GLY A 298 14.02 -2.57 59.14
N ASP A 299 12.92 -2.85 59.85
CA ASP A 299 12.91 -3.27 61.23
C ASP A 299 13.30 -4.76 61.37
N TYR A 300 14.01 -5.04 62.39
CA TYR A 300 14.38 -6.40 62.79
C TYR A 300 14.19 -6.54 64.30
N TYR A 301 13.68 -7.65 64.76
CA TYR A 301 13.65 -8.01 66.20
C TYR A 301 14.04 -9.47 66.35
N ASP A 302 14.65 -9.75 67.50
CA ASP A 302 14.99 -11.09 67.97
C ASP A 302 14.93 -11.20 69.47
N TYR A 303 14.67 -12.39 69.97
CA TYR A 303 14.72 -12.68 71.40
C TYR A 303 15.24 -14.10 71.66
N ASN A 304 15.98 -14.24 72.75
CA ASN A 304 16.50 -15.52 73.14
C ASN A 304 16.52 -15.63 74.70
N PHE A 305 15.97 -16.69 75.22
CA PHE A 305 16.09 -17.00 76.66
C PHE A 305 17.47 -17.58 76.88
N ILE A 306 18.28 -16.88 77.72
CA ILE A 306 19.63 -17.32 78.07
C ILE A 306 19.53 -18.44 79.13
N ASP A 307 18.59 -18.26 80.06
CA ASP A 307 18.21 -19.21 81.13
C ASP A 307 16.72 -18.99 81.54
N ASP A 308 16.22 -19.71 82.56
CA ASP A 308 14.80 -19.61 82.96
C ASP A 308 14.41 -18.26 83.56
N THR A 309 15.37 -17.38 83.83
CA THR A 309 15.16 -16.06 84.49
C THR A 309 15.67 -14.90 83.59
N SER A 310 16.39 -15.17 82.54
CA SER A 310 17.08 -14.15 81.70
C SER A 310 16.66 -14.20 80.28
N LEU A 311 16.09 -13.12 79.77
CA LEU A 311 15.70 -12.91 78.35
C LEU A 311 16.61 -11.85 77.75
N PHE A 312 17.18 -12.18 76.58
CA PHE A 312 17.82 -11.22 75.68
C PHE A 312 16.81 -10.79 74.61
N LEU A 313 16.61 -9.47 74.46
CA LEU A 313 15.74 -8.88 73.46
C LEU A 313 16.54 -7.90 72.60
N THR A 314 16.41 -7.97 71.29
CA THR A 314 16.99 -7.04 70.33
C THR A 314 15.91 -6.47 69.47
N ILE A 315 15.93 -5.15 69.29
CA ILE A 315 15.15 -4.44 68.27
C ILE A 315 16.13 -3.56 67.49
N GLY A 316 16.08 -3.64 66.16
CA GLY A 316 16.94 -2.87 65.25
C GLY A 316 16.16 -2.28 64.11
N ASP A 317 16.56 -1.11 63.66
CA ASP A 317 16.05 -0.48 62.48
C ASP A 317 17.25 -0.24 61.54
N VAL A 318 17.15 -0.78 60.31
CA VAL A 318 18.18 -0.60 59.28
C VAL A 318 18.00 0.77 58.65
N SER A 319 18.95 1.68 58.92
CA SER A 319 18.92 3.02 58.38
C SER A 319 19.08 2.98 56.83
N GLY A 320 18.10 3.53 56.11
CA GLY A 320 18.10 3.61 54.64
C GLY A 320 16.69 3.62 54.10
N LYS A 321 16.58 3.76 52.80
CA LYS A 321 15.33 3.49 52.09
C LYS A 321 15.27 1.98 51.81
N GLY A 322 14.69 1.25 52.69
CA GLY A 322 14.51 -0.19 52.59
C GLY A 322 13.89 -0.65 51.27
#